data_efda025df484e5c90df3309635a708b9
#
_entry.id   efda025df484e5c90df3309635a708b9
#
_cell.length_a   1.000
_cell.length_b   1.000
_cell.length_c   1.000
_cell.angle_alpha   90.00
_cell.angle_beta   90.00
_cell.angle_gamma   90.00
#
_symmetry.space_group_name_H-M   'P 1'
#
loop_
_entity.id
_entity.type
_entity.pdbx_description
1 polymer ?
#
loop_
_entity_poly.entity_id
_entity_poly.type
_entity_poly.pdbx_seq_one_letter_code
_entity_poly.pdbx_strand_id
1 'polypeptide(L)'
;YTDKDSVAHILAYGAAGVWRTDTAASAFADFNEGLSQGADYRSMKGIVQTPDGTLYAAGQFGLYRHDGTAWIEIPLPLDEGERLSDITVRGDTLVVAGRSYLYLSTSSHAGFRKIQVKVPDGYEPKVTLFRTVWMLHSGELFGTAGKLVVDAVAVVLVLLCLTGLAYWLLPKDMRRRHRHGRHTEGEARWTRLSLLWHDKLGRTTIILT
;
A
#
# COMPACT_ATOMS: atom_id res chain seq x y z
N TYR A 1 -20.12 0.66 -20.02
CA TYR A 1 -20.84 1.91 -19.82
C TYR A 1 -21.25 2.50 -21.14
N THR A 2 -22.21 3.39 -21.08
CA THR A 2 -22.65 4.14 -22.27
C THR A 2 -22.25 5.60 -22.07
N ASP A 3 -21.63 6.19 -23.09
CA ASP A 3 -21.24 7.61 -23.05
C ASP A 3 -22.42 8.57 -23.34
N LYS A 4 -22.16 9.87 -23.38
CA LYS A 4 -23.16 10.91 -23.64
C LYS A 4 -23.74 10.82 -25.07
N ASP A 5 -23.00 10.23 -25.98
CA ASP A 5 -23.40 10.02 -27.39
C ASP A 5 -24.10 8.66 -27.60
N SER A 6 -24.48 7.99 -26.51
CA SER A 6 -25.10 6.66 -26.49
C SER A 6 -24.26 5.55 -27.10
N VAL A 7 -22.92 5.73 -27.14
CA VAL A 7 -22.00 4.71 -27.61
C VAL A 7 -21.60 3.81 -26.43
N ALA A 8 -21.71 2.51 -26.63
CA ALA A 8 -21.34 1.52 -25.62
C ALA A 8 -19.81 1.29 -25.63
N HIS A 9 -19.21 1.34 -24.46
CA HIS A 9 -17.79 1.08 -24.25
C HIS A 9 -17.59 0.03 -23.17
N ILE A 10 -16.49 -0.70 -23.26
CA ILE A 10 -16.02 -1.60 -22.20
C ILE A 10 -14.92 -0.89 -21.41
N LEU A 11 -15.00 -0.96 -20.07
CA LEU A 11 -13.94 -0.54 -19.19
C LEU A 11 -13.25 -1.76 -18.59
N ALA A 12 -11.94 -1.85 -18.76
CA ALA A 12 -11.09 -2.79 -18.06
C ALA A 12 -10.39 -2.05 -16.93
N TYR A 13 -10.48 -2.56 -15.72
CA TYR A 13 -9.87 -1.92 -14.55
C TYR A 13 -9.18 -2.94 -13.62
N GLY A 14 -8.26 -2.49 -12.82
CA GLY A 14 -7.51 -3.34 -11.90
C GLY A 14 -6.39 -2.62 -11.17
N ALA A 15 -5.32 -3.33 -10.87
CA ALA A 15 -4.20 -2.81 -10.08
C ALA A 15 -3.45 -1.64 -10.73
N ALA A 16 -3.50 -1.51 -12.06
CA ALA A 16 -2.75 -0.49 -12.79
C ALA A 16 -3.62 0.69 -13.27
N GLY A 17 -4.93 0.69 -12.99
CA GLY A 17 -5.84 1.75 -13.37
C GLY A 17 -7.01 1.30 -14.21
N VAL A 18 -7.46 2.18 -15.10
CA VAL A 18 -8.64 2.01 -15.97
C VAL A 18 -8.26 2.19 -17.43
N TRP A 19 -8.74 1.31 -18.27
CA TRP A 19 -8.62 1.40 -19.72
C TRP A 19 -10.00 1.32 -20.36
N ARG A 20 -10.19 2.09 -21.42
CA ARG A 20 -11.40 2.08 -22.23
C ARG A 20 -11.14 1.38 -23.56
N THR A 21 -12.09 0.56 -23.98
CA THR A 21 -12.08 -0.06 -25.32
C THR A 21 -13.48 -0.03 -25.92
N ASP A 22 -13.55 -0.26 -27.22
CA ASP A 22 -14.81 -0.50 -27.94
C ASP A 22 -15.39 -1.89 -27.60
N THR A 23 -16.57 -2.16 -28.10
CA THR A 23 -17.25 -3.46 -27.88
C THR A 23 -16.53 -4.65 -28.54
N ALA A 24 -15.62 -4.40 -29.48
CA ALA A 24 -14.81 -5.43 -30.12
C ALA A 24 -13.51 -5.71 -29.37
N ALA A 25 -13.19 -4.91 -28.33
CA ALA A 25 -11.95 -4.98 -27.55
C ALA A 25 -10.67 -4.95 -28.43
N SER A 26 -10.74 -4.21 -29.54
CA SER A 26 -9.68 -4.18 -30.52
C SER A 26 -8.47 -3.35 -30.11
N ALA A 27 -8.67 -2.27 -29.35
CA ALA A 27 -7.63 -1.39 -28.85
C ALA A 27 -8.02 -0.81 -27.49
N PHE A 28 -7.06 -0.72 -26.57
CA PHE A 28 -7.26 -0.14 -25.26
C PHE A 28 -6.64 1.27 -25.18
N ALA A 29 -7.46 2.24 -24.82
CA ALA A 29 -7.02 3.61 -24.59
C ALA A 29 -6.92 3.86 -23.08
N ASP A 30 -5.93 4.66 -22.68
CA ASP A 30 -5.78 5.12 -21.29
C ASP A 30 -7.02 5.92 -20.85
N PHE A 31 -7.54 5.60 -19.67
CA PHE A 31 -8.69 6.26 -19.08
C PHE A 31 -8.42 6.67 -17.62
N ASN A 32 -7.16 7.04 -17.33
CA ASN A 32 -6.67 7.34 -15.99
C ASN A 32 -6.54 8.83 -15.69
N GLU A 33 -6.94 9.72 -16.59
CA GLU A 33 -6.83 11.16 -16.38
C GLU A 33 -7.55 11.57 -15.08
N GLY A 34 -6.85 12.33 -14.22
CA GLY A 34 -7.35 12.77 -12.92
C GLY A 34 -7.19 11.78 -11.77
N LEU A 35 -6.78 10.53 -12.01
CA LEU A 35 -6.46 9.61 -10.92
C LEU A 35 -5.12 9.96 -10.27
N SER A 36 -5.06 9.82 -8.95
CA SER A 36 -3.85 10.04 -8.17
C SER A 36 -2.69 9.15 -8.65
N GLN A 37 -1.48 9.68 -8.62
CA GLN A 37 -0.29 8.95 -9.05
C GLN A 37 0.14 7.92 -7.98
N GLY A 38 0.69 6.81 -8.46
CA GLY A 38 1.19 5.72 -7.62
C GLY A 38 0.40 4.42 -7.80
N ALA A 39 1.09 3.29 -7.71
CA ALA A 39 0.53 1.97 -7.96
C ALA A 39 -0.66 1.65 -7.05
N ASP A 40 -0.58 2.03 -5.77
CA ASP A 40 -1.63 1.77 -4.80
C ASP A 40 -2.88 2.63 -5.04
N TYR A 41 -2.71 3.87 -5.48
CA TYR A 41 -3.82 4.79 -5.77
C TYR A 41 -4.55 4.45 -7.06
N ARG A 42 -3.86 3.87 -8.04
CA ARG A 42 -4.45 3.41 -9.30
C ARG A 42 -5.16 2.06 -9.19
N SER A 43 -5.07 1.38 -8.04
CA SER A 43 -5.72 0.09 -7.82
C SER A 43 -7.24 0.26 -7.70
N MET A 44 -7.97 0.06 -8.81
CA MET A 44 -9.43 0.15 -8.87
C MET A 44 -10.06 -1.18 -8.44
N LYS A 45 -11.10 -1.07 -7.60
CA LYS A 45 -11.82 -2.21 -7.02
C LYS A 45 -13.18 -2.43 -7.68
N GLY A 46 -13.78 -1.37 -8.22
CA GLY A 46 -15.05 -1.43 -8.92
C GLY A 46 -15.34 -0.14 -9.67
N ILE A 47 -16.10 -0.25 -10.74
CA ILE A 47 -16.64 0.89 -11.49
C ILE A 47 -18.11 0.63 -11.76
N VAL A 48 -18.94 1.63 -11.54
CA VAL A 48 -20.39 1.57 -11.80
C VAL A 48 -20.84 2.81 -12.56
N GLN A 49 -21.90 2.63 -13.34
CA GLN A 49 -22.63 3.73 -13.96
C GLN A 49 -23.99 3.88 -13.28
N THR A 50 -24.29 5.08 -12.85
CA THR A 50 -25.60 5.44 -12.28
C THR A 50 -26.65 5.62 -13.39
N PRO A 51 -27.97 5.58 -13.08
CA PRO A 51 -29.03 5.74 -14.07
C PRO A 51 -28.97 7.05 -14.86
N ASP A 52 -28.40 8.12 -14.28
CA ASP A 52 -28.16 9.40 -14.94
C ASP A 52 -26.93 9.40 -15.87
N GLY A 53 -26.27 8.25 -16.03
CA GLY A 53 -25.11 8.09 -16.91
C GLY A 53 -23.77 8.44 -16.26
N THR A 54 -23.73 8.89 -15.03
CA THR A 54 -22.48 9.25 -14.34
C THR A 54 -21.69 8.02 -13.95
N LEU A 55 -20.37 8.02 -14.22
CA LEU A 55 -19.47 6.96 -13.81
C LEU A 55 -18.87 7.25 -12.43
N TYR A 56 -18.84 6.21 -11.59
CA TYR A 56 -18.14 6.21 -10.29
C TYR A 56 -17.17 5.04 -10.23
N ALA A 57 -15.98 5.29 -9.67
CA ALA A 57 -14.95 4.28 -9.49
C ALA A 57 -14.49 4.26 -8.03
N ALA A 58 -14.48 3.09 -7.42
CA ALA A 58 -13.85 2.88 -6.13
C ALA A 58 -12.40 2.45 -6.34
N GLY A 59 -11.47 3.33 -6.03
CA GLY A 59 -10.07 3.02 -5.87
C GLY A 59 -9.81 2.44 -4.47
N GLN A 60 -8.61 1.90 -4.24
CA GLN A 60 -8.25 1.34 -2.92
C GLN A 60 -8.35 2.35 -1.78
N PHE A 61 -8.04 3.63 -2.03
CA PHE A 61 -7.97 4.68 -1.01
C PHE A 61 -8.92 5.87 -1.25
N GLY A 62 -9.69 5.87 -2.33
CA GLY A 62 -10.58 6.98 -2.66
C GLY A 62 -11.71 6.58 -3.59
N LEU A 63 -12.75 7.40 -3.58
CA LEU A 63 -13.87 7.32 -4.52
C LEU A 63 -13.71 8.40 -5.57
N TYR A 64 -13.94 8.06 -6.82
CA TYR A 64 -13.82 8.98 -7.94
C TYR A 64 -15.11 9.04 -8.74
N ARG A 65 -15.42 10.22 -9.30
CA ARG A 65 -16.48 10.45 -10.26
C ARG A 65 -15.86 10.94 -11.57
N HIS A 66 -16.29 10.41 -12.68
CA HIS A 66 -15.86 10.88 -14.00
C HIS A 66 -16.76 12.05 -14.46
N ASP A 67 -16.18 13.20 -14.82
CA ASP A 67 -16.92 14.38 -15.27
C ASP A 67 -17.16 14.44 -16.78
N GLY A 68 -16.67 13.43 -17.51
CA GLY A 68 -16.67 13.33 -18.97
C GLY A 68 -15.25 13.49 -19.55
N THR A 69 -14.32 14.08 -18.82
CA THR A 69 -12.92 14.29 -19.25
C THR A 69 -11.94 13.59 -18.33
N ALA A 70 -12.13 13.74 -17.02
CA ALA A 70 -11.22 13.23 -16.00
C ALA A 70 -11.96 12.66 -14.79
N TRP A 71 -11.26 11.87 -14.00
CA TRP A 71 -11.72 11.40 -12.70
C TRP A 71 -11.49 12.49 -11.64
N ILE A 72 -12.52 12.79 -10.88
CA ILE A 72 -12.49 13.75 -9.77
C ILE A 72 -12.72 12.98 -8.49
N GLU A 73 -11.82 13.13 -7.53
CA GLU A 73 -11.95 12.50 -6.22
C GLU A 73 -13.12 13.10 -5.43
N ILE A 74 -13.92 12.21 -4.84
CA ILE A 74 -15.04 12.57 -3.97
C ILE A 74 -14.64 12.30 -2.53
N PRO A 75 -14.80 13.28 -1.62
CA PRO A 75 -14.47 13.08 -0.22
C PRO A 75 -15.39 12.03 0.41
N LEU A 76 -14.79 11.00 1.00
CA LEU A 76 -15.45 10.00 1.85
C LEU A 76 -14.98 10.16 3.29
N PRO A 77 -15.84 9.91 4.29
CA PRO A 77 -15.47 9.92 5.71
C PRO A 77 -14.68 8.64 6.07
N LEU A 78 -13.52 8.44 5.42
CA LEU A 78 -12.66 7.29 5.65
C LEU A 78 -11.89 7.44 6.96
N ASP A 79 -11.79 6.36 7.72
CA ASP A 79 -10.88 6.28 8.86
C ASP A 79 -9.45 6.01 8.37
N GLU A 80 -8.47 6.33 9.21
CA GLU A 80 -7.06 6.03 8.89
C GLU A 80 -6.86 4.54 8.65
N GLY A 81 -6.26 4.21 7.51
CA GLY A 81 -6.01 2.83 7.10
C GLY A 81 -7.23 2.09 6.52
N GLU A 82 -8.39 2.74 6.40
CA GLU A 82 -9.54 2.15 5.71
C GLU A 82 -9.24 2.01 4.21
N ARG A 83 -9.73 0.91 3.64
CA ARG A 83 -9.55 0.61 2.21
C ARG A 83 -10.88 0.22 1.61
N LEU A 84 -11.15 0.76 0.43
CA LEU A 84 -12.34 0.39 -0.32
C LEU A 84 -12.12 -0.97 -1.00
N SER A 85 -13.18 -1.75 -1.07
CA SER A 85 -13.17 -3.11 -1.61
C SER A 85 -14.09 -3.31 -2.80
N ASP A 86 -15.20 -2.53 -2.88
CA ASP A 86 -16.17 -2.66 -3.95
C ASP A 86 -17.07 -1.42 -4.03
N ILE A 87 -17.82 -1.29 -5.13
CA ILE A 87 -18.85 -0.27 -5.35
C ILE A 87 -20.02 -0.87 -6.11
N THR A 88 -21.22 -0.51 -5.72
CA THR A 88 -22.43 -0.92 -6.43
C THR A 88 -23.48 0.20 -6.42
N VAL A 89 -24.39 0.16 -7.39
CA VAL A 89 -25.51 1.10 -7.48
C VAL A 89 -26.83 0.32 -7.57
N ARG A 90 -27.83 0.80 -6.84
CA ARG A 90 -29.19 0.27 -6.92
C ARG A 90 -30.20 1.42 -6.94
N GLY A 91 -30.83 1.63 -8.09
CA GLY A 91 -31.63 2.85 -8.32
C GLY A 91 -30.75 4.08 -8.10
N ASP A 92 -31.20 5.02 -7.28
CA ASP A 92 -30.46 6.24 -6.95
C ASP A 92 -29.50 6.10 -5.75
N THR A 93 -29.32 4.88 -5.24
CA THR A 93 -28.45 4.63 -4.10
C THR A 93 -27.13 4.08 -4.56
N LEU A 94 -26.06 4.82 -4.27
CA LEU A 94 -24.68 4.40 -4.44
C LEU A 94 -24.17 3.82 -3.13
N VAL A 95 -23.63 2.61 -3.17
CA VAL A 95 -23.05 1.91 -2.01
C VAL A 95 -21.60 1.60 -2.30
N VAL A 96 -20.73 2.11 -1.45
CA VAL A 96 -19.30 1.83 -1.50
C VAL A 96 -18.94 0.97 -0.31
N ALA A 97 -18.36 -0.18 -0.56
CA ALA A 97 -17.90 -1.09 0.47
C ALA A 97 -16.46 -0.77 0.86
N GLY A 98 -16.24 -0.54 2.12
CA GLY A 98 -14.92 -0.49 2.73
C GLY A 98 -14.59 -1.82 3.42
N ARG A 99 -13.42 -1.88 4.03
CA ARG A 99 -12.98 -3.04 4.82
C ARG A 99 -13.81 -3.22 6.09
N SER A 100 -14.19 -2.11 6.72
CA SER A 100 -14.86 -2.09 8.03
C SER A 100 -16.26 -1.46 7.97
N TYR A 101 -16.53 -0.67 6.95
CA TYR A 101 -17.74 0.14 6.84
C TYR A 101 -18.34 0.10 5.44
N LEU A 102 -19.65 0.41 5.37
CA LEU A 102 -20.35 0.74 4.14
C LEU A 102 -20.59 2.25 4.09
N TYR A 103 -20.42 2.83 2.93
CA TYR A 103 -20.68 4.24 2.66
C TYR A 103 -21.84 4.33 1.68
N LEU A 104 -22.96 4.91 2.13
CA LEU A 104 -24.17 5.03 1.34
C LEU A 104 -24.42 6.48 0.97
N SER A 105 -24.75 6.73 -0.29
CA SER A 105 -25.24 8.01 -0.77
C SER A 105 -26.49 7.82 -1.59
N THR A 106 -27.46 8.74 -1.47
CA THR A 106 -28.73 8.73 -2.21
C THR A 106 -28.79 9.95 -3.13
N SER A 107 -29.62 9.89 -4.11
CA SER A 107 -30.04 10.81 -5.19
C SER A 107 -29.16 12.01 -5.59
N SER A 108 -28.42 12.64 -4.72
CA SER A 108 -27.50 13.74 -5.08
C SER A 108 -26.02 13.32 -5.12
N HIS A 109 -25.69 12.16 -4.55
CA HIS A 109 -24.33 11.65 -4.38
C HIS A 109 -23.34 12.70 -3.78
N ALA A 110 -23.92 13.72 -3.11
CA ALA A 110 -23.17 14.84 -2.52
C ALA A 110 -22.67 14.56 -1.11
N GLY A 111 -23.22 13.55 -0.44
CA GLY A 111 -22.82 13.17 0.91
C GLY A 111 -22.93 11.67 1.13
N PHE A 112 -21.99 11.12 1.91
CA PHE A 112 -21.93 9.71 2.23
C PHE A 112 -22.19 9.48 3.71
N ARG A 113 -23.16 8.61 4.01
CA ARG A 113 -23.42 8.13 5.36
C ARG A 113 -22.60 6.87 5.62
N LYS A 114 -21.75 6.92 6.61
CA LYS A 114 -20.97 5.79 7.09
C LYS A 114 -21.83 4.85 7.93
N ILE A 115 -21.84 3.57 7.61
CA ILE A 115 -22.60 2.54 8.30
C ILE A 115 -21.65 1.42 8.71
N GLN A 116 -21.66 1.06 9.99
CA GLN A 116 -20.96 -0.11 10.48
C GLN A 116 -21.82 -1.35 10.24
N VAL A 117 -21.28 -2.34 9.56
CA VAL A 117 -21.94 -3.63 9.40
C VAL A 117 -21.89 -4.36 10.74
N LYS A 118 -23.05 -4.72 11.28
CA LYS A 118 -23.11 -5.54 12.49
C LYS A 118 -22.55 -6.92 12.19
N VAL A 119 -21.73 -7.38 13.08
CA VAL A 119 -21.24 -8.76 13.05
C VAL A 119 -22.43 -9.69 13.25
N PRO A 120 -22.58 -10.78 12.46
CA PRO A 120 -23.66 -11.74 12.65
C PRO A 120 -23.65 -12.33 14.07
N ASP A 121 -24.85 -12.59 14.61
CA ASP A 121 -24.97 -13.23 15.92
C ASP A 121 -24.27 -14.59 15.91
N GLY A 122 -23.45 -14.84 16.93
CA GLY A 122 -22.65 -16.07 17.04
C GLY A 122 -21.36 -16.08 16.21
N TYR A 123 -20.99 -14.99 15.55
CA TYR A 123 -19.69 -14.88 14.88
C TYR A 123 -18.56 -14.73 15.91
N GLU A 124 -17.76 -15.75 16.05
CA GLU A 124 -16.51 -15.69 16.80
C GLU A 124 -15.35 -15.31 15.84
N PRO A 125 -14.71 -14.16 16.04
CA PRO A 125 -13.55 -13.78 15.24
C PRO A 125 -12.37 -14.70 15.56
N LYS A 126 -12.25 -15.80 14.84
CA LYS A 126 -11.09 -16.69 14.98
C LYS A 126 -9.87 -16.03 14.37
N VAL A 127 -8.96 -15.60 15.23
CA VAL A 127 -7.65 -15.14 14.82
C VAL A 127 -6.82 -16.35 14.39
N THR A 128 -6.44 -16.44 13.13
CA THR A 128 -5.60 -17.52 12.62
C THR A 128 -4.22 -17.45 13.28
N LEU A 129 -3.59 -18.61 13.50
CA LEU A 129 -2.21 -18.68 14.02
C LEU A 129 -1.25 -17.79 13.19
N PHE A 130 -1.41 -17.78 11.87
CA PHE A 130 -0.64 -16.92 10.98
C PHE A 130 -0.81 -15.43 11.35
N ARG A 131 -2.03 -14.96 11.58
CA ARG A 131 -2.28 -13.58 11.98
C ARG A 131 -1.66 -13.25 13.34
N THR A 132 -1.72 -14.18 14.29
CA THR A 132 -1.09 -13.98 15.60
C THR A 132 0.43 -13.85 15.49
N VAL A 133 1.07 -14.74 14.71
CA VAL A 133 2.50 -14.69 14.44
C VAL A 133 2.87 -13.39 13.70
N TRP A 134 2.06 -12.98 12.72
CA TRP A 134 2.24 -11.71 12.01
C TRP A 134 2.16 -10.50 12.96
N MET A 135 1.14 -10.44 13.82
CA MET A 135 0.97 -9.36 14.79
C MET A 135 2.11 -9.31 15.82
N LEU A 136 2.64 -10.46 16.20
CA LEU A 136 3.82 -10.54 17.07
C LEU A 136 5.07 -10.03 16.34
N HIS A 137 5.28 -10.48 15.09
CA HIS A 137 6.44 -10.10 14.29
C HIS A 137 6.45 -8.61 13.91
N SER A 138 5.30 -8.04 13.64
CA SER A 138 5.13 -6.61 13.31
C SER A 138 5.09 -5.70 14.55
N GLY A 139 5.04 -6.27 15.75
CA GLY A 139 4.87 -5.52 17.00
C GLY A 139 3.47 -4.97 17.23
N GLU A 140 2.51 -5.24 16.34
CA GLU A 140 1.12 -4.76 16.45
C GLU A 140 0.45 -5.20 17.75
N LEU A 141 0.83 -6.36 18.29
CA LEU A 141 0.28 -6.91 19.53
C LEU A 141 0.48 -5.96 20.72
N PHE A 142 1.56 -5.18 20.70
CA PHE A 142 1.92 -4.22 21.76
C PHE A 142 1.66 -2.76 21.34
N GLY A 143 0.85 -2.55 20.31
CA GLY A 143 0.48 -1.22 19.79
C GLY A 143 1.68 -0.44 19.26
N THR A 144 1.66 0.88 19.46
CA THR A 144 2.72 1.80 18.95
C THR A 144 4.09 1.49 19.55
N ALA A 145 4.14 1.13 20.84
CA ALA A 145 5.39 0.79 21.51
C ALA A 145 6.05 -0.46 20.88
N GLY A 146 5.26 -1.48 20.58
CA GLY A 146 5.75 -2.69 19.93
C GLY A 146 6.30 -2.41 18.52
N LYS A 147 5.61 -1.58 17.73
CA LYS A 147 6.09 -1.18 16.40
C LYS A 147 7.45 -0.47 16.48
N LEU A 148 7.60 0.48 17.42
CA LEU A 148 8.87 1.20 17.63
C LEU A 148 10.02 0.26 18.02
N VAL A 149 9.75 -0.76 18.83
CA VAL A 149 10.75 -1.77 19.19
C VAL A 149 11.17 -2.58 17.95
N VAL A 150 10.22 -3.04 17.14
CA VAL A 150 10.51 -3.78 15.90
C VAL A 150 11.29 -2.91 14.91
N ASP A 151 10.93 -1.65 14.75
CA ASP A 151 11.65 -0.70 13.90
C ASP A 151 13.09 -0.48 14.39
N ALA A 152 13.28 -0.33 15.70
CA ALA A 152 14.62 -0.21 16.30
C ALA A 152 15.49 -1.47 16.03
N VAL A 153 14.90 -2.66 16.18
CA VAL A 153 15.57 -3.93 15.86
C VAL A 153 15.93 -3.98 14.37
N ALA A 154 15.03 -3.58 13.49
CA ALA A 154 15.27 -3.54 12.05
C ALA A 154 16.45 -2.60 11.71
N VAL A 155 16.53 -1.42 12.30
CA VAL A 155 17.65 -0.48 12.13
C VAL A 155 18.97 -1.12 12.58
N VAL A 156 18.99 -1.78 13.74
CA VAL A 156 20.19 -2.48 14.24
C VAL A 156 20.61 -3.58 13.27
N LEU A 157 19.68 -4.38 12.75
CA LEU A 157 19.97 -5.41 11.77
C LEU A 157 20.58 -4.85 10.48
N VAL A 158 20.04 -3.73 9.98
CA VAL A 158 20.60 -3.03 8.80
C VAL A 158 22.03 -2.59 9.09
N LEU A 159 22.31 -2.00 10.25
CA LEU A 159 23.66 -1.58 10.65
C LEU A 159 24.61 -2.78 10.76
N LEU A 160 24.15 -3.91 11.32
CA LEU A 160 24.94 -5.15 11.39
C LEU A 160 25.24 -5.70 9.99
N CYS A 161 24.27 -5.69 9.07
CA CYS A 161 24.48 -6.10 7.68
C CYS A 161 25.51 -5.21 6.98
N LEU A 162 25.40 -3.88 7.12
CA LEU A 162 26.33 -2.93 6.51
C LEU A 162 27.76 -3.08 7.08
N THR A 163 27.89 -3.22 8.40
CA THR A 163 29.19 -3.41 9.05
C THR A 163 29.79 -4.78 8.72
N GLY A 164 28.98 -5.83 8.64
CA GLY A 164 29.40 -7.16 8.20
C GLY A 164 29.88 -7.17 6.75
N LEU A 165 29.16 -6.50 5.85
CA LEU A 165 29.54 -6.34 4.45
C LEU A 165 30.84 -5.54 4.32
N ALA A 166 30.99 -4.46 5.06
CA ALA A 166 32.22 -3.68 5.12
C ALA A 166 33.40 -4.54 5.60
N TYR A 167 33.21 -5.34 6.66
CA TYR A 167 34.21 -6.25 7.16
C TYR A 167 34.66 -7.31 6.12
N TRP A 168 33.74 -7.76 5.29
CA TRP A 168 34.06 -8.74 4.24
C TRP A 168 34.72 -8.10 3.01
N LEU A 169 34.33 -6.89 2.63
CA LEU A 169 34.86 -6.19 1.44
C LEU A 169 36.18 -5.47 1.69
N LEU A 170 36.34 -4.79 2.84
CA LEU A 170 37.50 -3.97 3.14
C LEU A 170 38.85 -4.77 3.08
N PRO A 171 38.95 -5.97 3.67
CA PRO A 171 40.21 -6.73 3.58
C PRO A 171 40.55 -7.16 2.15
N LYS A 172 39.52 -7.40 1.31
CA LYS A 172 39.73 -7.75 -0.11
C LYS A 172 40.25 -6.57 -0.90
N ASP A 173 39.69 -5.37 -0.64
CA ASP A 173 40.13 -4.14 -1.30
C ASP A 173 41.53 -3.73 -0.81
N MET A 174 41.81 -3.85 0.49
CA MET A 174 43.15 -3.62 1.07
C MET A 174 44.20 -4.54 0.46
N ARG A 175 43.91 -5.84 0.29
CA ARG A 175 44.86 -6.80 -0.37
C ARG A 175 45.08 -6.42 -1.83
N ARG A 176 44.09 -5.92 -2.55
CA ARG A 176 44.24 -5.43 -3.92
C ARG A 176 45.11 -4.16 -3.97
N ARG A 177 44.93 -3.21 -3.06
CA ARG A 177 45.69 -1.95 -2.97
C ARG A 177 47.12 -2.17 -2.50
N HIS A 178 47.35 -3.13 -1.58
CA HIS A 178 48.67 -3.53 -1.16
C HIS A 178 49.55 -4.05 -2.33
N ARG A 179 48.93 -4.76 -3.27
CA ARG A 179 49.63 -5.19 -4.50
C ARG A 179 50.04 -4.01 -5.39
N HIS A 180 49.47 -2.82 -5.21
CA HIS A 180 49.73 -1.60 -5.99
C HIS A 180 50.48 -0.52 -5.19
N GLY A 181 51.04 -0.83 -4.02
CA GLY A 181 51.96 0.05 -3.27
C GLY A 181 51.31 1.27 -2.60
N ARG A 182 49.96 1.31 -2.44
CA ARG A 182 49.27 2.40 -1.77
C ARG A 182 48.93 2.02 -0.33
N HIS A 183 49.58 2.67 0.64
CA HIS A 183 49.29 2.56 2.07
C HIS A 183 48.53 3.79 2.56
N THR A 184 47.41 3.57 3.30
CA THR A 184 46.73 4.62 4.08
C THR A 184 46.47 4.10 5.50
N GLU A 185 47.07 4.73 6.50
CA GLU A 185 46.90 4.39 7.93
C GLU A 185 45.45 4.57 8.45
N GLY A 186 44.66 5.39 7.80
CA GLY A 186 43.28 5.61 8.15
C GLY A 186 42.35 4.39 7.96
N GLU A 187 42.66 3.52 6.99
CA GLU A 187 41.83 2.35 6.68
C GLU A 187 41.89 1.28 7.78
N ALA A 188 43.04 1.12 8.44
CA ALA A 188 43.20 0.18 9.55
C ALA A 188 42.38 0.61 10.80
N ARG A 189 42.25 1.92 11.02
CA ARG A 189 41.51 2.47 12.14
C ARG A 189 39.99 2.28 11.95
N TRP A 190 39.47 2.49 10.74
CA TRP A 190 38.09 2.24 10.38
C TRP A 190 37.71 0.76 10.51
N THR A 191 38.55 -0.14 10.06
CA THR A 191 38.33 -1.60 10.16
C THR A 191 38.23 -2.05 11.61
N ARG A 192 39.10 -1.53 12.51
CA ARG A 192 39.06 -1.84 13.94
C ARG A 192 37.76 -1.29 14.59
N LEU A 193 37.34 -0.07 14.22
CA LEU A 193 36.15 0.57 14.77
C LEU A 193 34.89 -0.20 14.34
N SER A 194 34.80 -0.59 13.06
CA SER A 194 33.66 -1.36 12.54
C SER A 194 33.54 -2.73 13.17
N LEU A 195 34.68 -3.41 13.46
CA LEU A 195 34.72 -4.67 14.17
C LEU A 195 34.21 -4.55 15.61
N LEU A 196 34.67 -3.53 16.34
CA LEU A 196 34.23 -3.30 17.72
C LEU A 196 32.73 -3.03 17.80
N TRP A 197 32.20 -2.23 16.86
CA TRP A 197 30.77 -1.94 16.81
C TRP A 197 29.94 -3.14 16.37
N HIS A 198 30.42 -3.92 15.39
CA HIS A 198 29.75 -5.13 14.92
C HIS A 198 29.64 -6.17 16.04
N ASP A 199 30.73 -6.43 16.77
CA ASP A 199 30.75 -7.38 17.87
C ASP A 199 29.87 -6.89 19.06
N LYS A 200 29.92 -5.60 19.39
CA LYS A 200 29.14 -5.03 20.47
C LYS A 200 27.63 -5.03 20.15
N LEU A 201 27.25 -4.61 18.95
CA LEU A 201 25.85 -4.62 18.50
C LEU A 201 25.33 -6.06 18.35
N GLY A 202 26.12 -6.97 17.79
CA GLY A 202 25.75 -8.37 17.63
C GLY A 202 25.44 -9.03 18.97
N ARG A 203 26.30 -8.85 19.99
CA ARG A 203 26.04 -9.39 21.34
C ARG A 203 24.83 -8.80 22.00
N THR A 204 24.61 -7.49 21.86
CA THR A 204 23.43 -6.84 22.45
C THR A 204 22.12 -7.31 21.79
N THR A 205 22.13 -7.53 20.49
CA THR A 205 20.96 -8.02 19.75
C THR A 205 20.60 -9.45 20.13
N ILE A 206 21.60 -10.34 20.31
CA ILE A 206 21.37 -11.73 20.74
C ILE A 206 20.77 -11.81 22.18
N ILE A 207 21.09 -10.85 23.03
CA ILE A 207 20.54 -10.81 24.41
C ILE A 207 19.10 -10.28 24.42
N LEU A 208 18.73 -9.46 23.44
CA LEU A 208 17.39 -8.82 23.35
C LEU A 208 16.39 -9.63 22.49
N THR A 209 16.81 -10.66 21.77
CA THR A 209 15.95 -11.58 21.00
C THR A 209 15.85 -12.94 21.66
#